data_72308a774859c40842ec6aa467ea757a
#
_entry.id   72308a774859c40842ec6aa467ea757a
#
_cell.length_a   1.000
_cell.length_b   1.000
_cell.length_c   1.000
_cell.angle_alpha   90.00
_cell.angle_beta   90.00
_cell.angle_gamma   90.00
#
_symmetry.space_group_name_H-M   'P 1'
#
loop_
_entity.id
_entity.type
_entity.pdbx_description
1 polymer ?
#
loop_
_entity_poly.entity_id
_entity_poly.type
_entity_poly.pdbx_seq_one_letter_code
_entity_poly.pdbx_strand_id
1 'polypeptide(L)'
;MQPTTEILERISKDSLAHKEEAFTRLYHYLLRPDIYYQAYQRLYTNKGASTKGANQDTADCFSEAKIEKIIQSLADETYQPTPVRRTYIAKKSNPKKKRPLGIPTFTDKLVQEALRMILEAIYEPLFLDCSHGFRPKRSCHTALDKLKYQFGGVRWFVEGDIKGCFDNINHDALVGFIGSKVKDARIVKLVYKFLKAGYL
;
A
#
# COMPACT_ATOMS: atom_id res chain seq x y z
N MET A 1 -13.05 21.85 8.07
CA MET A 1 -12.44 20.50 8.33
C MET A 1 -11.10 20.48 7.63
N GLN A 2 -10.00 20.11 8.31
CA GLN A 2 -8.66 20.10 7.70
C GLN A 2 -8.61 19.06 6.55
N PRO A 3 -8.10 19.41 5.35
CA PRO A 3 -8.03 18.49 4.21
C PRO A 3 -7.11 17.28 4.51
N THR A 4 -7.41 16.13 3.89
CA THR A 4 -6.56 14.92 4.05
C THR A 4 -5.11 15.16 3.62
N THR A 5 -4.85 15.97 2.60
CA THR A 5 -3.49 16.33 2.17
C THR A 5 -2.66 16.96 3.29
N GLU A 6 -3.22 17.95 3.99
CA GLU A 6 -2.55 18.62 5.11
C GLU A 6 -2.31 17.67 6.29
N ILE A 7 -3.25 16.75 6.55
CA ILE A 7 -3.10 15.72 7.58
C ILE A 7 -1.94 14.80 7.25
N LEU A 8 -1.85 14.31 6.02
CA LEU A 8 -0.77 13.42 5.57
C LEU A 8 0.58 14.13 5.60
N GLU A 9 0.64 15.41 5.20
CA GLU A 9 1.85 16.22 5.32
C GLU A 9 2.29 16.42 6.77
N ARG A 10 1.35 16.66 7.69
CA ARG A 10 1.64 16.77 9.11
C ARG A 10 2.21 15.44 9.65
N ILE A 11 1.55 14.31 9.35
CA ILE A 11 2.05 12.98 9.76
C ILE A 11 3.48 12.75 9.23
N SER A 12 3.75 13.15 7.98
CA SER A 12 5.06 13.00 7.37
C SER A 12 6.13 13.86 8.06
N LYS A 13 5.80 15.12 8.40
CA LYS A 13 6.69 16.01 9.15
C LYS A 13 6.96 15.49 10.56
N ASP A 14 5.92 15.04 11.25
CA ASP A 14 6.03 14.47 12.60
C ASP A 14 6.89 13.21 12.60
N SER A 15 6.70 12.33 11.59
CA SER A 15 7.51 11.13 11.45
C SER A 15 9.00 11.42 11.22
N LEU A 16 9.31 12.46 10.44
CA LEU A 16 10.69 12.88 10.18
C LEU A 16 11.34 13.50 11.42
N ALA A 17 10.59 14.34 12.14
CA ALA A 17 11.06 15.03 13.34
C ALA A 17 11.25 14.08 14.53
N HIS A 18 10.36 13.09 14.66
CA HIS A 18 10.31 12.19 15.82
C HIS A 18 10.44 10.72 15.37
N LYS A 19 11.62 10.38 14.83
CA LYS A 19 11.87 9.07 14.21
C LYS A 19 11.65 7.88 15.14
N GLU A 20 11.81 8.03 16.43
CA GLU A 20 11.63 6.96 17.42
C GLU A 20 10.20 6.89 17.99
N GLU A 21 9.40 7.93 17.78
CA GLU A 21 8.04 7.98 18.31
C GLU A 21 7.06 7.14 17.46
N ALA A 22 6.07 6.57 18.12
CA ALA A 22 5.04 5.78 17.51
C ALA A 22 3.71 6.53 17.40
N PHE A 23 2.97 6.28 16.33
CA PHE A 23 1.66 6.87 16.07
C PHE A 23 0.57 6.03 16.71
N THR A 24 -0.30 6.65 17.53
CA THR A 24 -1.33 5.95 18.31
C THR A 24 -2.76 6.17 17.81
N ARG A 25 -3.02 7.21 17.03
CA ARG A 25 -4.36 7.62 16.61
C ARG A 25 -4.41 7.83 15.10
N LEU A 26 -4.47 6.74 14.35
CA LEU A 26 -4.48 6.79 12.89
C LEU A 26 -5.80 6.31 12.28
N TYR A 27 -6.50 5.40 12.96
CA TYR A 27 -7.69 4.75 12.41
C TYR A 27 -8.82 5.72 12.08
N HIS A 28 -8.99 6.78 12.86
CA HIS A 28 -10.00 7.78 12.62
C HIS A 28 -9.86 8.50 11.27
N TYR A 29 -8.65 8.51 10.68
CA TYR A 29 -8.45 9.05 9.33
C TYR A 29 -9.11 8.18 8.26
N LEU A 30 -9.23 6.87 8.48
CA LEU A 30 -9.97 5.96 7.60
C LEU A 30 -11.50 6.14 7.68
N LEU A 31 -12.00 6.86 8.69
CA LEU A 31 -13.43 7.17 8.85
C LEU A 31 -13.81 8.50 8.17
N ARG A 32 -12.91 9.11 7.42
CA ARG A 32 -13.12 10.38 6.71
C ARG A 32 -13.49 10.13 5.27
N PRO A 33 -14.56 10.74 4.73
CA PRO A 33 -14.92 10.57 3.32
C PRO A 33 -13.86 11.10 2.35
N ASP A 34 -13.18 12.21 2.68
CA ASP A 34 -12.23 12.89 1.79
C ASP A 34 -11.00 12.04 1.45
N ILE A 35 -10.58 11.09 2.31
CA ILE A 35 -9.49 10.18 1.98
C ILE A 35 -9.87 9.22 0.84
N TYR A 36 -11.16 8.81 0.75
CA TYR A 36 -11.65 7.92 -0.30
C TYR A 36 -11.78 8.61 -1.64
N TYR A 37 -12.13 9.91 -1.67
CA TYR A 37 -12.08 10.69 -2.91
C TYR A 37 -10.66 10.77 -3.46
N GLN A 38 -9.67 11.01 -2.62
CA GLN A 38 -8.26 11.00 -3.03
C GLN A 38 -7.79 9.60 -3.46
N ALA A 39 -8.16 8.57 -2.72
CA ALA A 39 -7.89 7.19 -3.09
C ALA A 39 -8.50 6.84 -4.46
N TYR A 40 -9.75 7.27 -4.70
CA TYR A 40 -10.41 7.07 -5.98
C TYR A 40 -9.66 7.78 -7.13
N GLN A 41 -9.31 9.05 -6.98
CA GLN A 41 -8.55 9.79 -8.00
C GLN A 41 -7.26 9.08 -8.41
N ARG A 42 -6.51 8.56 -7.44
CA ARG A 42 -5.27 7.80 -7.68
C ARG A 42 -5.52 6.47 -8.38
N LEU A 43 -6.56 5.76 -7.99
CA LEU A 43 -6.91 4.45 -8.55
C LEU A 43 -7.50 4.56 -9.95
N TYR A 44 -8.33 5.58 -10.21
CA TYR A 44 -9.03 5.79 -11.48
C TYR A 44 -8.05 5.97 -12.66
N THR A 45 -6.92 6.62 -12.43
CA THR A 45 -5.89 6.81 -13.46
C THR A 45 -5.10 5.53 -13.78
N ASN A 46 -5.24 4.49 -12.99
CA ASN A 46 -4.52 3.23 -13.20
C ASN A 46 -5.22 2.36 -14.26
N LYS A 47 -4.44 1.72 -15.14
CA LYS A 47 -4.93 0.79 -16.16
C LYS A 47 -5.78 -0.36 -15.61
N GLY A 48 -5.66 -0.68 -14.32
CA GLY A 48 -6.43 -1.71 -13.62
C GLY A 48 -7.71 -1.21 -12.96
N ALA A 49 -8.13 0.05 -13.16
CA ALA A 49 -9.30 0.64 -12.52
C ALA A 49 -10.60 -0.13 -12.84
N SER A 50 -10.79 -0.51 -14.11
CA SER A 50 -11.94 -1.26 -14.58
C SER A 50 -11.77 -2.79 -14.48
N THR A 51 -10.66 -3.27 -13.90
CA THR A 51 -10.44 -4.72 -13.77
C THR A 51 -11.20 -5.26 -12.56
N LYS A 52 -12.16 -6.16 -12.84
CA LYS A 52 -12.99 -6.80 -11.83
C LYS A 52 -12.19 -7.74 -10.93
N GLY A 53 -12.42 -7.66 -9.63
CA GLY A 53 -11.90 -8.60 -8.63
C GLY A 53 -12.72 -9.89 -8.57
N ALA A 54 -13.00 -10.35 -7.35
CA ALA A 54 -13.88 -11.50 -7.09
C ALA A 54 -15.37 -11.18 -7.36
N ASN A 55 -15.73 -9.91 -7.42
CA ASN A 55 -17.07 -9.42 -7.73
C ASN A 55 -17.06 -8.53 -8.98
N GLN A 56 -18.22 -7.98 -9.35
CA GLN A 56 -18.40 -7.10 -10.54
C GLN A 56 -18.04 -5.62 -10.24
N ASP A 57 -17.54 -5.31 -9.06
CA ASP A 57 -17.23 -3.95 -8.61
C ASP A 57 -16.00 -3.39 -9.34
N THR A 58 -16.16 -2.19 -9.94
CA THR A 58 -15.10 -1.47 -10.67
C THR A 58 -15.11 0.01 -10.29
N ALA A 59 -14.18 0.77 -10.84
CA ALA A 59 -14.11 2.22 -10.63
C ALA A 59 -15.40 2.95 -11.06
N ASP A 60 -16.11 2.43 -12.08
CA ASP A 60 -17.35 3.04 -12.56
C ASP A 60 -18.51 2.93 -11.56
N CYS A 61 -18.40 2.00 -10.60
CA CYS A 61 -19.38 1.83 -9.52
C CYS A 61 -19.08 2.71 -8.29
N PHE A 62 -18.22 3.71 -8.40
CA PHE A 62 -17.90 4.62 -7.30
C PHE A 62 -19.09 5.55 -6.99
N SER A 63 -19.42 5.71 -5.71
CA SER A 63 -20.51 6.56 -5.24
C SER A 63 -20.30 6.96 -3.78
N GLU A 64 -20.96 8.05 -3.34
CA GLU A 64 -20.98 8.46 -1.93
C GLU A 64 -21.53 7.37 -1.02
N ALA A 65 -22.64 6.74 -1.42
CA ALA A 65 -23.24 5.64 -0.67
C ALA A 65 -22.26 4.45 -0.47
N LYS A 66 -21.34 4.22 -1.41
CA LYS A 66 -20.28 3.21 -1.25
C LYS A 66 -19.28 3.65 -0.19
N ILE A 67 -18.86 4.92 -0.19
CA ILE A 67 -17.95 5.47 0.80
C ILE A 67 -18.57 5.34 2.19
N GLU A 68 -19.83 5.74 2.35
CA GLU A 68 -20.56 5.64 3.62
C GLU A 68 -20.60 4.20 4.14
N LYS A 69 -20.90 3.23 3.29
CA LYS A 69 -20.90 1.80 3.66
C LYS A 69 -19.52 1.32 4.10
N ILE A 70 -18.44 1.75 3.41
CA ILE A 70 -17.07 1.44 3.81
C ILE A 70 -16.79 2.02 5.19
N ILE A 71 -17.07 3.32 5.39
CA ILE A 71 -16.84 4.02 6.65
C ILE A 71 -17.61 3.36 7.78
N GLN A 72 -18.90 3.06 7.57
CA GLN A 72 -19.73 2.39 8.58
C GLN A 72 -19.12 1.04 8.98
N SER A 73 -18.77 0.19 8.01
CA SER A 73 -18.19 -1.11 8.29
C SER A 73 -16.82 -1.04 8.98
N LEU A 74 -16.04 0.00 8.73
CA LEU A 74 -14.80 0.26 9.44
C LEU A 74 -15.07 0.80 10.85
N ALA A 75 -16.05 1.69 11.04
CA ALA A 75 -16.43 2.23 12.34
C ALA A 75 -16.91 1.12 13.28
N ASP A 76 -17.72 0.20 12.77
CA ASP A 76 -18.25 -0.95 13.50
C ASP A 76 -17.25 -2.13 13.59
N GLU A 77 -16.05 -1.98 13.03
CA GLU A 77 -15.02 -3.04 12.91
C GLU A 77 -15.47 -4.33 12.20
N THR A 78 -16.62 -4.27 11.51
CA THR A 78 -17.20 -5.41 10.77
C THR A 78 -16.57 -5.61 9.38
N TYR A 79 -15.80 -4.63 8.88
CA TYR A 79 -15.14 -4.73 7.58
C TYR A 79 -14.27 -5.98 7.47
N GLN A 80 -14.52 -6.75 6.40
CA GLN A 80 -13.74 -7.94 6.04
C GLN A 80 -13.29 -7.83 4.59
N PRO A 81 -11.99 -7.87 4.31
CA PRO A 81 -11.47 -7.90 2.94
C PRO A 81 -11.94 -9.17 2.22
N THR A 82 -12.27 -9.01 0.96
CA THR A 82 -12.64 -10.13 0.09
C THR A 82 -11.39 -10.87 -0.39
N PRO A 83 -11.37 -12.22 -0.47
CA PRO A 83 -10.28 -12.94 -1.11
C PRO A 83 -10.03 -12.42 -2.53
N VAL A 84 -8.76 -12.27 -2.90
CA VAL A 84 -8.41 -11.72 -4.22
C VAL A 84 -8.66 -12.75 -5.33
N ARG A 85 -9.15 -12.32 -6.49
CA ARG A 85 -9.24 -13.16 -7.68
C ARG A 85 -7.84 -13.41 -8.23
N ARG A 86 -7.39 -14.68 -8.22
CA ARG A 86 -6.08 -15.05 -8.77
C ARG A 86 -6.16 -15.21 -10.29
N THR A 87 -5.23 -14.58 -11.00
CA THR A 87 -5.01 -14.76 -12.43
C THR A 87 -3.53 -14.97 -12.71
N TYR A 88 -3.19 -15.46 -13.91
CA TYR A 88 -1.81 -15.79 -14.26
C TYR A 88 -1.36 -15.04 -15.50
N ILE A 89 -0.24 -14.33 -15.39
CA ILE A 89 0.34 -13.54 -16.48
C ILE A 89 1.64 -14.20 -16.92
N ALA A 90 1.83 -14.35 -18.24
CA ALA A 90 3.08 -14.86 -18.80
C ALA A 90 4.27 -13.93 -18.45
N LYS A 91 5.41 -14.50 -18.08
CA LYS A 91 6.63 -13.70 -17.85
C LYS A 91 7.20 -13.25 -19.19
N LYS A 92 7.58 -11.98 -19.30
CA LYS A 92 8.20 -11.43 -20.52
C LYS A 92 9.49 -12.16 -20.91
N SER A 93 10.30 -12.56 -19.92
CA SER A 93 11.56 -13.28 -20.13
C SER A 93 11.38 -14.76 -20.52
N ASN A 94 10.24 -15.36 -20.20
CA ASN A 94 9.92 -16.75 -20.57
C ASN A 94 8.39 -16.94 -20.57
N PRO A 95 7.74 -16.86 -21.75
CA PRO A 95 6.28 -16.97 -21.86
C PRO A 95 5.69 -18.30 -21.37
N LYS A 96 6.48 -19.37 -21.31
CA LYS A 96 6.05 -20.66 -20.73
C LYS A 96 5.89 -20.60 -19.21
N LYS A 97 6.59 -19.65 -18.54
CA LYS A 97 6.47 -19.44 -17.11
C LYS A 97 5.44 -18.34 -16.83
N LYS A 98 4.48 -18.63 -15.96
CA LYS A 98 3.46 -17.68 -15.51
C LYS A 98 3.80 -17.16 -14.12
N ARG A 99 3.38 -15.93 -13.84
CA ARG A 99 3.37 -15.35 -12.48
C ARG A 99 1.93 -15.18 -12.01
N PRO A 100 1.62 -15.51 -10.76
CA PRO A 100 0.30 -15.22 -10.20
C PRO A 100 0.13 -13.70 -10.01
N LEU A 101 -1.07 -13.22 -10.20
CA LEU A 101 -1.50 -11.87 -9.90
C LEU A 101 -2.81 -11.92 -9.13
N GLY A 102 -2.87 -11.33 -7.95
CA GLY A 102 -4.09 -11.15 -7.17
C GLY A 102 -4.79 -9.85 -7.56
N ILE A 103 -6.08 -9.92 -7.85
CA ILE A 103 -6.91 -8.76 -8.21
C ILE A 103 -7.95 -8.58 -7.10
N PRO A 104 -7.80 -7.57 -6.21
CA PRO A 104 -8.79 -7.25 -5.19
C PRO A 104 -10.08 -6.68 -5.80
N THR A 105 -11.17 -6.68 -5.04
CA THR A 105 -12.37 -5.91 -5.39
C THR A 105 -12.06 -4.41 -5.41
N PHE A 106 -12.88 -3.62 -6.11
CA PHE A 106 -12.63 -2.18 -6.15
C PHE A 106 -12.84 -1.52 -4.78
N THR A 107 -13.80 -2.01 -4.00
CA THR A 107 -13.98 -1.61 -2.59
C THR A 107 -12.72 -1.86 -1.77
N ASP A 108 -12.12 -3.06 -1.88
CA ASP A 108 -10.87 -3.37 -1.16
C ASP A 108 -9.70 -2.51 -1.65
N LYS A 109 -9.61 -2.22 -2.96
CA LYS A 109 -8.61 -1.29 -3.50
C LYS A 109 -8.73 0.10 -2.88
N LEU A 110 -9.95 0.62 -2.68
CA LEU A 110 -10.16 1.93 -2.04
C LEU A 110 -9.67 1.94 -0.59
N VAL A 111 -10.01 0.92 0.19
CA VAL A 111 -9.58 0.82 1.60
C VAL A 111 -8.05 0.62 1.68
N GLN A 112 -7.49 -0.23 0.82
CA GLN A 112 -6.03 -0.43 0.73
C GLN A 112 -5.31 0.86 0.36
N GLU A 113 -5.82 1.63 -0.59
CA GLU A 113 -5.21 2.90 -1.01
C GLU A 113 -5.28 3.95 0.10
N ALA A 114 -6.42 4.08 0.79
CA ALA A 114 -6.55 4.96 1.95
C ALA A 114 -5.54 4.57 3.06
N LEU A 115 -5.45 3.30 3.37
CA LEU A 115 -4.48 2.77 4.34
C LEU A 115 -3.03 3.01 3.87
N ARG A 116 -2.73 2.77 2.58
CA ARG A 116 -1.42 3.02 1.98
C ARG A 116 -0.99 4.48 2.12
N MET A 117 -1.91 5.44 1.89
CA MET A 117 -1.61 6.86 2.02
C MET A 117 -1.18 7.22 3.44
N ILE A 118 -1.84 6.68 4.46
CA ILE A 118 -1.48 6.90 5.86
C ILE A 118 -0.10 6.29 6.17
N LEU A 119 0.10 5.02 5.78
CA LEU A 119 1.37 4.33 6.02
C LEU A 119 2.52 4.97 5.24
N GLU A 120 2.28 5.41 3.99
CA GLU A 120 3.27 6.14 3.19
C GLU A 120 3.70 7.44 3.88
N ALA A 121 2.77 8.21 4.44
CA ALA A 121 3.09 9.43 5.16
C ALA A 121 4.00 9.17 6.37
N ILE A 122 3.88 8.01 7.01
CA ILE A 122 4.73 7.62 8.14
C ILE A 122 6.10 7.11 7.69
N TYR A 123 6.14 6.21 6.70
CA TYR A 123 7.35 5.47 6.37
C TYR A 123 8.21 6.12 5.30
N GLU A 124 7.62 6.87 4.35
CA GLU A 124 8.37 7.50 3.26
C GLU A 124 9.52 8.39 3.73
N PRO A 125 9.34 9.23 4.77
CA PRO A 125 10.43 10.06 5.30
C PRO A 125 11.57 9.27 5.96
N LEU A 126 11.31 8.01 6.34
CA LEU A 126 12.25 7.17 7.08
C LEU A 126 13.07 6.26 6.17
N PHE A 127 12.65 6.07 4.90
CA PHE A 127 13.38 5.22 3.98
C PHE A 127 14.76 5.80 3.63
N LEU A 128 15.74 4.91 3.57
CA LEU A 128 17.09 5.28 3.17
C LEU A 128 17.12 5.83 1.74
N ASP A 129 18.05 6.73 1.47
CA ASP A 129 18.19 7.34 0.15
C ASP A 129 18.59 6.33 -0.96
N CYS A 130 19.15 5.18 -0.61
CA CYS A 130 19.44 4.09 -1.54
C CYS A 130 18.20 3.25 -1.92
N SER A 131 17.05 3.43 -1.26
CA SER A 131 15.81 2.74 -1.59
C SER A 131 15.07 3.48 -2.71
N HIS A 132 14.79 2.80 -3.84
CA HIS A 132 14.15 3.39 -5.01
C HIS A 132 12.84 2.71 -5.43
N GLY A 133 12.65 1.44 -5.07
CA GLY A 133 11.49 0.65 -5.50
C GLY A 133 10.17 1.11 -4.87
N PHE A 134 9.13 1.30 -5.68
CA PHE A 134 7.75 1.62 -5.26
C PHE A 134 7.59 2.89 -4.41
N ARG A 135 8.53 3.82 -4.49
CA ARG A 135 8.50 5.09 -3.75
C ARG A 135 8.06 6.26 -4.64
N PRO A 136 7.35 7.26 -4.07
CA PRO A 136 7.03 8.50 -4.79
C PRO A 136 8.30 9.18 -5.32
N LYS A 137 8.23 9.70 -6.55
CA LYS A 137 9.34 10.42 -7.22
C LYS A 137 10.64 9.60 -7.39
N ARG A 138 10.60 8.28 -7.15
CA ARG A 138 11.71 7.34 -7.36
C ARG A 138 11.36 6.36 -8.48
N SER A 139 12.37 5.89 -9.21
CA SER A 139 12.21 4.98 -10.34
C SER A 139 13.49 4.17 -10.58
N CYS A 140 13.44 3.22 -11.52
CA CYS A 140 14.65 2.54 -12.00
C CYS A 140 15.69 3.54 -12.53
N HIS A 141 15.27 4.64 -13.18
CA HIS A 141 16.19 5.66 -13.68
C HIS A 141 16.92 6.36 -12.55
N THR A 142 16.21 6.76 -11.48
CA THR A 142 16.87 7.40 -10.33
C THR A 142 17.85 6.47 -9.61
N ALA A 143 17.60 5.14 -9.62
CA ALA A 143 18.53 4.15 -9.11
C ALA A 143 19.78 4.03 -9.99
N LEU A 144 19.59 3.97 -11.33
CA LEU A 144 20.69 3.90 -12.29
C LEU A 144 21.57 5.15 -12.27
N ASP A 145 20.96 6.33 -12.17
CA ASP A 145 21.68 7.59 -12.03
C ASP A 145 22.55 7.59 -10.78
N LYS A 146 22.01 7.12 -9.65
CA LYS A 146 22.77 7.00 -8.41
C LYS A 146 23.97 6.06 -8.56
N LEU A 147 23.78 4.89 -9.18
CA LEU A 147 24.87 3.98 -9.48
C LEU A 147 25.92 4.64 -10.36
N LYS A 148 25.50 5.29 -11.46
CA LYS A 148 26.40 5.94 -12.42
C LYS A 148 27.30 6.99 -11.75
N TYR A 149 26.73 7.83 -10.87
CA TYR A 149 27.45 8.96 -10.30
C TYR A 149 28.16 8.65 -8.96
N GLN A 150 27.71 7.66 -8.20
CA GLN A 150 28.25 7.38 -6.87
C GLN A 150 29.16 6.14 -6.81
N PHE A 151 29.09 5.25 -7.82
CA PHE A 151 29.84 3.99 -7.83
C PHE A 151 31.08 4.05 -8.75
N GLY A 152 31.56 5.24 -9.11
CA GLY A 152 32.81 5.40 -9.86
C GLY A 152 33.99 4.79 -9.10
N GLY A 153 34.78 3.93 -9.78
CA GLY A 153 35.93 3.26 -9.17
C GLY A 153 35.64 1.99 -8.36
N VAL A 154 34.37 1.58 -8.22
CA VAL A 154 34.00 0.30 -7.60
C VAL A 154 34.52 -0.85 -8.47
N ARG A 155 35.30 -1.77 -7.87
CA ARG A 155 35.83 -2.96 -8.56
C ARG A 155 34.96 -4.20 -8.41
N TRP A 156 34.17 -4.27 -7.33
CA TRP A 156 33.32 -5.40 -7.00
C TRP A 156 31.95 -4.93 -6.60
N PHE A 157 30.91 -5.68 -6.97
CA PHE A 157 29.57 -5.52 -6.44
C PHE A 157 28.98 -6.90 -6.10
N VAL A 158 28.10 -6.92 -5.12
CA VAL A 158 27.37 -8.12 -4.74
C VAL A 158 25.92 -7.91 -5.13
N GLU A 159 25.39 -8.79 -5.98
CA GLU A 159 23.99 -8.80 -6.38
C GLU A 159 23.22 -9.83 -5.56
N GLY A 160 22.04 -9.45 -5.05
CA GLY A 160 21.14 -10.34 -4.33
C GLY A 160 19.70 -10.09 -4.72
N ASP A 161 18.89 -11.15 -4.75
CA ASP A 161 17.45 -11.08 -4.99
C ASP A 161 16.71 -12.02 -4.04
N ILE A 162 15.52 -11.56 -3.57
CA ILE A 162 14.68 -12.36 -2.68
C ILE A 162 13.66 -13.13 -3.51
N LYS A 163 13.85 -14.44 -3.61
CA LYS A 163 12.96 -15.31 -4.35
C LYS A 163 11.56 -15.34 -3.72
N GLY A 164 10.54 -14.93 -4.50
CA GLY A 164 9.14 -14.99 -4.06
C GLY A 164 8.86 -14.17 -2.80
N CYS A 165 9.43 -12.96 -2.69
CA CYS A 165 9.35 -12.11 -1.51
C CYS A 165 7.92 -12.01 -0.95
N PHE A 166 6.94 -11.66 -1.79
CA PHE A 166 5.54 -11.49 -1.35
C PHE A 166 4.86 -12.80 -0.95
N ASP A 167 5.21 -13.92 -1.59
CA ASP A 167 4.61 -15.22 -1.28
C ASP A 167 5.20 -15.86 -0.01
N ASN A 168 6.40 -15.44 0.39
CA ASN A 168 7.15 -16.01 1.50
C ASN A 168 7.28 -15.07 2.72
N ILE A 169 6.67 -13.89 2.68
CA ILE A 169 6.76 -12.96 3.80
C ILE A 169 6.02 -13.51 5.02
N ASN A 170 6.69 -13.52 6.17
CA ASN A 170 6.03 -13.89 7.42
C ASN A 170 5.09 -12.76 7.84
N HIS A 171 3.78 -13.05 7.89
CA HIS A 171 2.76 -12.06 8.19
C HIS A 171 2.90 -11.48 9.60
N ASP A 172 3.25 -12.32 10.59
CA ASP A 172 3.38 -11.88 11.99
C ASP A 172 4.61 -10.98 12.16
N ALA A 173 5.71 -11.31 11.49
CA ALA A 173 6.89 -10.45 11.47
C ALA A 173 6.60 -9.11 10.79
N LEU A 174 5.91 -9.10 9.64
CA LEU A 174 5.53 -7.86 8.95
C LEU A 174 4.63 -6.98 9.82
N VAL A 175 3.62 -7.59 10.43
CA VAL A 175 2.71 -6.89 11.35
C VAL A 175 3.45 -6.37 12.58
N GLY A 176 4.42 -7.14 13.12
CA GLY A 176 5.31 -6.72 14.18
C GLY A 176 6.15 -5.49 13.81
N PHE A 177 6.72 -5.45 12.61
CA PHE A 177 7.44 -4.28 12.10
C PHE A 177 6.52 -3.05 11.94
N ILE A 178 5.32 -3.23 11.39
CA ILE A 178 4.36 -2.14 11.32
C ILE A 178 3.98 -1.67 12.72
N GLY A 179 3.70 -2.60 13.64
CA GLY A 179 3.35 -2.33 15.03
C GLY A 179 4.45 -1.70 15.89
N SER A 180 5.70 -1.69 15.43
CA SER A 180 6.76 -0.95 16.12
C SER A 180 6.53 0.58 16.02
N LYS A 181 6.06 1.06 14.87
CA LYS A 181 5.83 2.47 14.57
C LYS A 181 4.35 2.88 14.65
N VAL A 182 3.44 1.96 14.36
CA VAL A 182 1.98 2.17 14.37
C VAL A 182 1.39 1.43 15.56
N LYS A 183 1.09 2.17 16.64
CA LYS A 183 0.50 1.62 17.89
C LYS A 183 -1.03 1.68 17.90
N ASP A 184 -1.67 2.04 16.78
CA ASP A 184 -3.12 1.93 16.63
C ASP A 184 -3.50 0.50 16.30
N ALA A 185 -4.02 -0.24 17.28
CA ALA A 185 -4.36 -1.65 17.15
C ALA A 185 -5.36 -1.95 16.03
N ARG A 186 -6.26 -0.99 15.72
CA ARG A 186 -7.25 -1.14 14.64
C ARG A 186 -6.60 -1.09 13.27
N ILE A 187 -5.59 -0.23 13.06
CA ILE A 187 -4.78 -0.21 11.84
C ILE A 187 -4.05 -1.54 11.66
N VAL A 188 -3.37 -1.99 12.70
CA VAL A 188 -2.60 -3.25 12.68
C VAL A 188 -3.51 -4.44 12.41
N LYS A 189 -4.68 -4.50 13.05
CA LYS A 189 -5.72 -5.52 12.82
C LYS A 189 -6.24 -5.48 11.37
N LEU A 190 -6.45 -4.28 10.80
CA LEU A 190 -6.91 -4.14 9.42
C LEU A 190 -5.86 -4.64 8.43
N VAL A 191 -4.58 -4.29 8.63
CA VAL A 191 -3.47 -4.84 7.82
C VAL A 191 -3.47 -6.37 7.89
N TYR A 192 -3.57 -6.93 9.09
CA TYR A 192 -3.60 -8.39 9.28
C TYR A 192 -4.78 -9.05 8.56
N LYS A 193 -5.98 -8.43 8.60
CA LYS A 193 -7.15 -8.91 7.84
C LYS A 193 -6.85 -8.99 6.32
N PHE A 194 -6.21 -7.97 5.74
CA PHE A 194 -5.81 -8.00 4.33
C PHE A 194 -4.80 -9.11 4.03
N LEU A 195 -3.81 -9.31 4.88
CA LEU A 195 -2.82 -10.38 4.71
C LEU A 195 -3.44 -11.78 4.79
N LYS A 196 -4.51 -11.94 5.56
CA LYS A 196 -5.23 -13.23 5.75
C LYS A 196 -6.41 -13.42 4.81
N ALA A 197 -6.77 -12.44 3.99
CA ALA A 197 -7.94 -12.52 3.09
C ALA A 197 -7.85 -13.68 2.08
N GLY A 198 -6.65 -14.11 1.70
CA GLY A 198 -6.44 -15.22 0.79
C GLY A 198 -6.78 -14.90 -0.67
N TYR A 199 -7.00 -15.97 -1.46
CA TYR A 199 -7.32 -15.86 -2.89
C TYR A 199 -8.33 -16.92 -3.33
N LEU A 200 -9.06 -16.62 -4.40
CA LEU A 200 -9.99 -17.48 -5.14
C LEU A 200 -9.38 -17.92 -6.46
#